data_ce02648348b9db74b5ab279d7fe236ac
#
_entry.id   ce02648348b9db74b5ab279d7fe236ac
#
_cell.length_a   1.000
_cell.length_b   1.000
_cell.length_c   1.000
_cell.angle_alpha   90.00
_cell.angle_beta   90.00
_cell.angle_gamma   90.00
#
_symmetry.space_group_name_H-M   'P 1'
#
loop_
_entity.id
_entity.type
_entity.pdbx_description
1 polymer ?
#
loop_
_entity_poly.entity_id
_entity_poly.type
_entity_poly.pdbx_seq_one_letter_code
_entity_poly.pdbx_strand_id
1 'polypeptide(L)'
;MIIVTGSVTGSPDTDAELADLCLAHVRRSRTEPGCLLHSVHRDVENHHRFVFLEHWESREALDQHFEVPESIAFVKAVRALAVDATKMQIFETVGN
;
A
#
# COMPACT_ATOMS: atom_id res chain seq x y z
N MET A 1 -6.15 -4.89 16.22
CA MET A 1 -5.44 -4.15 15.17
C MET A 1 -5.32 -5.02 13.93
N ILE A 2 -5.46 -4.42 12.78
CA ILE A 2 -5.32 -5.12 11.50
C ILE A 2 -3.98 -4.72 10.89
N ILE A 3 -3.22 -5.71 10.44
CA ILE A 3 -1.95 -5.50 9.75
C ILE A 3 -2.12 -5.94 8.30
N VAL A 4 -1.67 -5.10 7.38
CA VAL A 4 -1.73 -5.39 5.94
C VAL A 4 -0.32 -5.34 5.36
N THR A 5 0.01 -6.32 4.55
CA THR A 5 1.25 -6.34 3.78
C THR A 5 0.95 -6.62 2.32
N GLY A 6 1.80 -6.10 1.45
CA GLY A 6 1.71 -6.34 0.02
C GLY A 6 2.91 -5.74 -0.69
N SER A 7 3.09 -6.05 -1.95
CA SER A 7 4.16 -5.45 -2.74
C SER A 7 3.77 -5.28 -4.20
N VAL A 8 4.41 -4.32 -4.84
CA VAL A 8 4.33 -4.12 -6.29
C VAL A 8 5.74 -3.96 -6.82
N THR A 9 5.98 -4.48 -8.00
CA THR A 9 7.28 -4.37 -8.67
C THR A 9 7.12 -3.67 -10.00
N GLY A 10 7.88 -2.62 -10.20
CA GLY A 10 7.94 -1.90 -11.46
C GLY A 10 9.13 -2.33 -12.31
N SER A 11 9.43 -1.55 -13.34
CA SER A 11 10.58 -1.73 -14.19
C SER A 11 11.44 -0.47 -14.13
N PRO A 12 12.66 -0.47 -14.70
CA PRO A 12 13.46 0.75 -14.78
C PRO A 12 12.71 1.91 -15.43
N ASP A 13 11.84 1.63 -16.40
CA ASP A 13 11.09 2.67 -17.12
C ASP A 13 9.94 3.26 -16.31
N THR A 14 9.39 2.51 -15.37
CA THR A 14 8.22 2.93 -14.58
C THR A 14 8.56 3.25 -13.13
N ASP A 15 9.80 3.04 -12.71
CA ASP A 15 10.18 3.13 -11.30
C ASP A 15 9.89 4.50 -10.67
N ALA A 16 10.29 5.57 -11.32
CA ALA A 16 10.11 6.91 -10.76
C ALA A 16 8.63 7.26 -10.60
N GLU A 17 7.81 6.97 -11.60
CA GLU A 17 6.37 7.23 -11.56
C GLU A 17 5.69 6.35 -10.50
N LEU A 18 6.09 5.09 -10.42
CA LEU A 18 5.54 4.16 -9.44
C LEU A 18 5.90 4.59 -8.00
N ALA A 19 7.15 5.03 -7.79
CA ALA A 19 7.58 5.56 -6.50
C ALA A 19 6.74 6.75 -6.06
N ASP A 20 6.49 7.70 -6.98
CA ASP A 20 5.68 8.88 -6.69
C ASP A 20 4.23 8.50 -6.35
N LEU A 21 3.65 7.57 -7.09
CA LEU A 21 2.30 7.06 -6.82
C LEU A 21 2.20 6.40 -5.45
N CYS A 22 3.15 5.53 -5.13
CA CYS A 22 3.18 4.82 -3.85
C CYS A 22 3.32 5.80 -2.68
N LEU A 23 4.21 6.78 -2.81
CA LEU A 23 4.44 7.76 -1.75
C LEU A 23 3.22 8.65 -1.53
N ALA A 24 2.59 9.13 -2.60
CA ALA A 24 1.38 9.93 -2.51
C ALA A 24 0.24 9.15 -1.83
N HIS A 25 0.07 7.88 -2.21
CA HIS A 25 -0.94 7.00 -1.61
C HIS A 25 -0.71 6.81 -0.10
N VAL A 26 0.53 6.53 0.30
CA VAL A 26 0.89 6.34 1.71
C VAL A 26 0.62 7.62 2.52
N ARG A 27 1.05 8.77 2.00
CA ARG A 27 0.87 10.05 2.69
C ARG A 27 -0.60 10.40 2.88
N ARG A 28 -1.41 10.21 1.85
CA ARG A 28 -2.85 10.45 1.95
C ARG A 28 -3.49 9.48 2.93
N SER A 29 -3.16 8.19 2.84
CA SER A 29 -3.75 7.16 3.70
C SER A 29 -3.54 7.44 5.18
N ARG A 30 -2.42 8.06 5.54
CA ARG A 30 -2.12 8.43 6.93
C ARG A 30 -3.12 9.42 7.52
N THR A 31 -3.86 10.16 6.69
CA THR A 31 -4.88 11.10 7.15
C THR A 31 -6.24 10.46 7.36
N GLU A 32 -6.41 9.20 6.98
CA GLU A 32 -7.69 8.51 7.06
C GLU A 32 -7.97 8.05 8.51
N PRO A 33 -9.25 8.06 8.93
CA PRO A 33 -9.60 7.61 10.27
C PRO A 33 -9.20 6.16 10.51
N GLY A 34 -8.57 5.89 11.65
CA GLY A 34 -8.16 4.55 12.04
C GLY A 34 -6.85 4.06 11.43
N CYS A 35 -6.19 4.87 10.61
CA CYS A 35 -4.86 4.54 10.10
C CYS A 35 -3.83 4.78 11.20
N LEU A 36 -3.19 3.72 11.68
CA LEU A 36 -2.17 3.79 12.72
C LEU A 36 -0.77 3.87 12.12
N LEU A 37 -0.56 3.22 10.98
CA LEU A 37 0.70 3.23 10.26
C LEU A 37 0.39 2.90 8.80
N HIS A 38 1.04 3.61 7.90
CA HIS A 38 1.01 3.29 6.48
C HIS A 38 2.35 3.70 5.89
N SER A 39 3.10 2.74 5.36
CA SER A 39 4.44 3.00 4.87
C SER A 39 4.76 2.15 3.64
N VAL A 40 5.71 2.62 2.85
CA VAL A 40 6.22 1.92 1.68
C VAL A 40 7.73 1.94 1.72
N HIS A 41 8.36 0.83 1.33
CA HIS A 41 9.79 0.63 1.39
C HIS A 41 10.29 -0.03 0.12
N ARG A 42 11.50 0.31 -0.30
CA ARG A 42 12.17 -0.41 -1.37
C ARG A 42 12.81 -1.67 -0.82
N ASP A 43 12.72 -2.75 -1.58
CA ASP A 43 13.43 -4.00 -1.29
C ASP A 43 14.92 -3.79 -1.59
N VAL A 44 15.80 -4.08 -0.65
CA VAL A 44 17.25 -3.92 -0.86
C VAL A 44 17.82 -4.91 -1.88
N GLU A 45 17.11 -6.00 -2.14
CA GLU A 45 17.52 -7.01 -3.13
C GLU A 45 16.94 -6.73 -4.52
N ASN A 46 15.90 -5.89 -4.61
CA ASN A 46 15.28 -5.51 -5.87
C ASN A 46 14.74 -4.07 -5.77
N HIS A 47 15.51 -3.11 -6.25
CA HIS A 47 15.19 -1.69 -6.14
C HIS A 47 13.85 -1.29 -6.76
N HIS A 48 13.31 -2.08 -7.68
CA HIS A 48 12.03 -1.78 -8.32
C HIS A 48 10.83 -2.41 -7.60
N ARG A 49 11.09 -3.11 -6.49
CA ARG A 49 10.03 -3.70 -5.66
C ARG A 49 9.72 -2.79 -4.49
N PHE A 50 8.44 -2.43 -4.36
CA PHE A 50 7.93 -1.59 -3.29
C PHE A 50 7.08 -2.45 -2.36
N VAL A 51 7.43 -2.45 -1.07
CA VAL A 51 6.75 -3.24 -0.05
C VAL A 51 5.96 -2.32 0.86
N PHE A 52 4.68 -2.62 1.04
CA PHE A 52 3.78 -1.85 1.89
C PHE A 52 3.58 -2.53 3.23
N LEU A 53 3.53 -1.72 4.28
CA LEU A 53 3.13 -2.14 5.61
C LEU A 53 2.08 -1.17 6.12
N GLU A 54 0.95 -1.70 6.60
CA GLU A 54 -0.17 -0.91 7.11
C GLU A 54 -0.65 -1.47 8.43
N HIS A 55 -0.96 -0.58 9.36
CA HIS A 55 -1.64 -0.93 10.60
C HIS A 55 -2.94 -0.12 10.67
N TRP A 56 -4.05 -0.79 10.85
CA TRP A 56 -5.38 -0.18 10.97
C TRP A 56 -6.00 -0.53 12.31
N GLU A 57 -6.70 0.43 12.91
CA GLU A 57 -7.34 0.30 14.20
C GLU A 57 -8.37 -0.84 14.21
N SER A 58 -9.11 -0.99 13.12
CA SER A 58 -10.18 -1.98 12.98
C SER A 58 -10.36 -2.41 11.53
N ARG A 59 -11.10 -3.50 11.33
CA ARG A 59 -11.48 -3.95 9.99
C ARG A 59 -12.35 -2.92 9.27
N GLU A 60 -13.23 -2.24 10.00
CA GLU A 60 -14.09 -1.19 9.44
C GLU A 60 -13.26 -0.04 8.87
N ALA A 61 -12.22 0.37 9.59
CA ALA A 61 -11.33 1.43 9.10
C ALA A 61 -10.62 1.01 7.81
N LEU A 62 -10.16 -0.23 7.74
CA LEU A 62 -9.54 -0.78 6.52
C LEU A 62 -10.54 -0.84 5.37
N ASP A 63 -11.76 -1.30 5.62
CA ASP A 63 -12.80 -1.37 4.60
C ASP A 63 -13.14 0.01 4.04
N GLN A 64 -13.20 1.04 4.90
CA GLN A 64 -13.40 2.42 4.46
C GLN A 64 -12.23 2.90 3.58
N HIS A 65 -11.00 2.53 3.94
CA HIS A 65 -9.82 2.85 3.12
C HIS A 65 -9.94 2.29 1.71
N PHE A 66 -10.45 1.07 1.56
CA PHE A 66 -10.63 0.45 0.25
C PHE A 66 -11.70 1.16 -0.60
N GLU A 67 -12.61 1.88 0.02
CA GLU A 67 -13.70 2.59 -0.66
C GLU A 67 -13.34 4.04 -1.03
N VAL A 68 -12.23 4.56 -0.52
CA VAL A 68 -11.78 5.93 -0.85
C VAL A 68 -11.49 6.01 -2.35
N PRO A 69 -12.08 6.99 -3.07
CA PRO A 69 -11.88 7.08 -4.53
C PRO A 69 -10.41 7.14 -4.95
N GLU A 70 -9.58 7.85 -4.19
CA GLU A 70 -8.14 7.95 -4.46
C GLU A 70 -7.42 6.60 -4.29
N SER A 71 -7.89 5.75 -3.36
CA SER A 71 -7.33 4.40 -3.20
C SER A 71 -7.68 3.51 -4.39
N ILE A 72 -8.91 3.62 -4.89
CA ILE A 72 -9.35 2.89 -6.08
C ILE A 72 -8.53 3.34 -7.29
N ALA A 73 -8.35 4.65 -7.45
CA ALA A 73 -7.55 5.21 -8.54
C ALA A 73 -6.08 4.78 -8.45
N PHE A 74 -5.53 4.72 -7.25
CA PHE A 74 -4.17 4.24 -7.01
C PHE A 74 -3.97 2.80 -7.49
N VAL A 75 -4.87 1.90 -7.12
CA VAL A 75 -4.79 0.48 -7.54
C VAL A 75 -4.81 0.38 -9.07
N LYS A 76 -5.67 1.14 -9.72
CA LYS A 76 -5.75 1.17 -11.19
C LYS A 76 -4.46 1.68 -11.83
N ALA A 77 -3.90 2.78 -11.30
CA ALA A 77 -2.67 3.36 -11.81
C ALA A 77 -1.48 2.41 -11.61
N VAL A 78 -1.39 1.77 -10.46
CA VAL A 78 -0.32 0.80 -10.16
C VAL A 78 -0.38 -0.38 -11.13
N ARG A 79 -1.57 -0.90 -11.41
CA ARG A 79 -1.73 -2.01 -12.35
C ARG A 79 -1.22 -1.69 -13.75
N ALA A 80 -1.29 -0.42 -14.15
CA ALA A 80 -0.80 0.02 -15.46
C ALA A 80 0.73 0.09 -15.52
N LEU A 81 1.40 0.27 -14.38
CA LEU A 81 2.85 0.49 -14.31
C LEU A 81 3.62 -0.73 -13.77
N ALA A 82 2.98 -1.57 -12.97
CA ALA A 82 3.64 -2.70 -12.33
C ALA A 82 3.80 -3.87 -13.30
N VAL A 83 4.92 -4.57 -13.18
CA VAL A 83 5.16 -5.82 -13.92
C VAL A 83 4.82 -7.04 -13.07
N ASP A 84 4.74 -6.86 -11.75
CA ASP A 84 4.37 -7.91 -10.81
C ASP A 84 3.79 -7.30 -9.54
N ALA A 85 2.94 -8.04 -8.85
CA ALA A 85 2.38 -7.64 -7.57
C ALA A 85 2.05 -8.87 -6.74
N THR A 86 2.31 -8.81 -5.44
CA THR A 86 1.87 -9.86 -4.54
C THR A 86 0.43 -9.59 -4.09
N LYS A 87 -0.30 -10.65 -3.83
CA LYS A 87 -1.63 -10.55 -3.25
C LYS A 87 -1.50 -9.92 -1.86
N MET A 88 -2.38 -8.96 -1.56
CA MET A 88 -2.47 -8.35 -0.25
C MET A 88 -2.76 -9.41 0.81
N GLN A 89 -2.01 -9.37 1.92
CA GLN A 89 -2.25 -10.22 3.08
C GLN A 89 -2.76 -9.37 4.23
N ILE A 90 -3.82 -9.84 4.87
CA ILE A 90 -4.49 -9.13 5.97
C ILE A 90 -4.44 -10.01 7.20
N PHE A 91 -3.91 -9.48 8.29
CA PHE A 91 -3.75 -10.20 9.55
C PHE A 91 -4.48 -9.45 10.66
N GLU A 92 -5.23 -10.18 11.47
CA GLU A 92 -5.80 -9.64 12.70
C GLU A 92 -4.89 -10.04 13.86
N THR A 93 -4.44 -9.05 14.64
CA THR A 93 -3.59 -9.32 15.79
C THR A 93 -4.42 -9.70 17.00
N VAL A 94 -3.86 -10.60 17.82
CA VAL A 94 -4.46 -11.04 19.08
C VAL A 94 -3.83 -10.28 20.23
N GLY A 95 -4.65 -9.90 21.20
CA GLY A 95 -4.19 -9.14 22.36
C GLY A 95 -4.29 -7.64 22.12
N ASN A 96 -3.56 -6.89 22.89
CA ASN A 96 -3.61 -5.43 22.87
C ASN A 96 -3.00 -4.78 21.67
#